data_06d1ee7ba0970c867d8b99ecb72db2fd
#
_entry.id   06d1ee7ba0970c867d8b99ecb72db2fd
#
_cell.length_a   1.000
_cell.length_b   1.000
_cell.length_c   1.000
_cell.angle_alpha   90.00
_cell.angle_beta   90.00
_cell.angle_gamma   90.00
#
_symmetry.space_group_name_H-M   'P 1'
#
loop_
_entity.id
_entity.type
_entity.pdbx_description
1 polymer ?
#
loop_
_entity_poly.entity_id
_entity_poly.type
_entity_poly.pdbx_seq_one_letter_code
_entity_poly.pdbx_strand_id
1 'polypeptide(L)'
;MSGNAVFRFSDTSVLSVASVDATRVVTSSEFDEQLNDTYERVELRPGMLENLAGIRERRWWSEGVTYADGAAMAGAKALAQSGTDPADVGVMINTSVSRAHLEPSTAVAVHDALGLAPHCLNFDVANACLGFVNAMQIAGTMIDSGQVDYALIVNGEDAQAVQEATLARLSEPGTTASEVMGNFATLTLGSGAAAMVLGRTSRHPEGHPVVGGVTRAGTEHHQLCVGGVEQMSTDARKLLEAGMDLSSDLWADAAEDFDWADGMDCYVSHQVSKIHTNAMCLRLGIDPERVPTTFPTRGNIGPASVPYTLAAAQTDLEPGDRVLLMGIGSGLNACCTEVRW
;
A
#
# COMPACT_ATOMS: atom_id res chain seq x y z
N MET A 1 15.17 10.82 24.03
CA MET A 1 14.99 11.75 22.89
C MET A 1 14.52 10.91 21.72
N SER A 2 13.24 11.02 21.38
CA SER A 2 12.76 10.56 20.09
C SER A 2 13.60 11.28 19.03
N GLY A 3 14.38 10.53 18.27
CA GLY A 3 15.24 11.08 17.23
C GLY A 3 14.46 11.61 16.04
N ASN A 4 15.08 11.75 14.88
CA ASN A 4 14.46 12.15 13.61
C ASN A 4 13.39 11.16 13.07
N ALA A 5 13.09 10.09 13.82
CA ALA A 5 12.09 9.09 13.44
C ALA A 5 10.64 9.58 13.67
N VAL A 6 10.42 10.49 14.61
CA VAL A 6 9.09 11.04 14.94
C VAL A 6 8.82 12.31 14.13
N PHE A 7 7.63 12.41 13.55
CA PHE A 7 7.15 13.61 12.86
C PHE A 7 5.74 13.98 13.34
N ARG A 8 5.41 15.28 13.29
CA ARG A 8 4.09 15.81 13.64
C ARG A 8 3.68 16.87 12.65
N PHE A 9 2.37 17.00 12.45
CA PHE A 9 1.79 18.04 11.61
C PHE A 9 0.92 18.97 12.46
N SER A 10 0.85 20.22 12.04
CA SER A 10 0.05 21.24 12.69
C SER A 10 -1.08 21.78 11.81
N ASP A 11 -0.94 21.66 10.49
CA ASP A 11 -1.89 22.26 9.52
C ASP A 11 -2.16 21.33 8.32
N THR A 12 -2.01 20.02 8.49
CA THR A 12 -2.24 19.03 7.42
C THR A 12 -3.45 18.15 7.74
N SER A 13 -4.38 18.04 6.81
CA SER A 13 -5.56 17.16 6.88
C SER A 13 -5.71 16.31 5.63
N VAL A 14 -6.28 15.11 5.78
CA VAL A 14 -6.83 14.32 4.67
C VAL A 14 -8.19 14.93 4.31
N LEU A 15 -8.36 15.35 3.06
CA LEU A 15 -9.61 15.92 2.54
C LEU A 15 -10.47 14.86 1.85
N SER A 16 -9.82 13.87 1.26
CA SER A 16 -10.49 12.70 0.65
C SER A 16 -9.53 11.54 0.50
N VAL A 17 -10.08 10.33 0.48
CA VAL A 17 -9.39 9.11 0.06
C VAL A 17 -10.29 8.31 -0.85
N ALA A 18 -9.78 7.88 -2.00
CA ALA A 18 -10.53 7.16 -3.02
C ALA A 18 -9.78 5.92 -3.49
N SER A 19 -10.52 4.90 -3.89
CA SER A 19 -9.99 3.68 -4.50
C SER A 19 -10.68 3.36 -5.82
N VAL A 20 -9.98 2.68 -6.70
CA VAL A 20 -10.47 2.16 -7.99
C VAL A 20 -10.07 0.70 -8.12
N ASP A 21 -11.05 -0.15 -8.38
CA ASP A 21 -10.83 -1.56 -8.67
C ASP A 21 -10.35 -1.77 -10.11
N ALA A 22 -9.35 -2.61 -10.27
CA ALA A 22 -9.15 -3.28 -11.53
C ALA A 22 -10.33 -4.26 -11.75
N THR A 23 -10.83 -4.36 -12.97
CA THR A 23 -12.17 -4.87 -13.22
C THR A 23 -12.24 -6.38 -13.44
N ARG A 24 -11.14 -7.04 -13.86
CA ARG A 24 -11.08 -8.48 -14.05
C ARG A 24 -10.84 -9.19 -12.73
N VAL A 25 -11.76 -10.03 -12.32
CA VAL A 25 -11.58 -10.94 -11.18
C VAL A 25 -10.74 -12.13 -11.62
N VAL A 26 -9.74 -12.49 -10.81
CA VAL A 26 -8.90 -13.67 -11.00
C VAL A 26 -8.85 -14.42 -9.67
N THR A 27 -9.33 -15.66 -9.66
CA THR A 27 -9.42 -16.48 -8.45
C THR A 27 -8.12 -17.19 -8.14
N SER A 28 -7.91 -17.57 -6.88
CA SER A 28 -6.78 -18.41 -6.50
C SER A 28 -6.89 -19.81 -7.10
N SER A 29 -8.10 -20.32 -7.32
CA SER A 29 -8.32 -21.60 -7.99
C SER A 29 -7.87 -21.59 -9.46
N GLU A 30 -7.99 -20.47 -10.18
CA GLU A 30 -7.44 -20.37 -11.54
C GLU A 30 -5.91 -20.55 -11.56
N PHE A 31 -5.21 -20.06 -10.55
CA PHE A 31 -3.77 -20.28 -10.42
C PHE A 31 -3.43 -21.71 -10.02
N ASP A 32 -4.23 -22.30 -9.12
CA ASP A 32 -4.07 -23.70 -8.72
C ASP A 32 -4.31 -24.64 -9.91
N GLU A 33 -5.30 -24.37 -10.77
CA GLU A 33 -5.55 -25.14 -11.98
C GLU A 33 -4.37 -25.07 -12.97
N GLN A 34 -3.77 -23.88 -13.15
CA GLN A 34 -2.61 -23.72 -14.02
C GLN A 34 -1.37 -24.43 -13.47
N LEU A 35 -1.22 -24.55 -12.16
CA LEU A 35 -0.06 -25.15 -11.49
C LEU A 35 -0.34 -26.61 -11.07
N ASN A 36 -1.47 -27.22 -11.42
CA ASN A 36 -1.86 -28.53 -10.93
C ASN A 36 -0.79 -29.61 -11.19
N ASP A 37 -0.29 -29.69 -12.42
CA ASP A 37 0.74 -30.68 -12.79
C ASP A 37 2.05 -30.44 -12.02
N THR A 38 2.37 -29.18 -11.73
CA THR A 38 3.53 -28.81 -10.92
C THR A 38 3.34 -29.25 -9.48
N TYR A 39 2.17 -28.95 -8.88
CA TYR A 39 1.87 -29.35 -7.51
C TYR A 39 1.91 -30.87 -7.32
N GLU A 40 1.35 -31.64 -8.25
CA GLU A 40 1.44 -33.11 -8.22
C GLU A 40 2.89 -33.59 -8.28
N ARG A 41 3.70 -33.01 -9.18
CA ARG A 41 5.10 -33.40 -9.38
C ARG A 41 5.99 -33.09 -8.17
N VAL A 42 5.75 -31.97 -7.49
CA VAL A 42 6.56 -31.53 -6.35
C VAL A 42 5.92 -31.81 -4.98
N GLU A 43 4.86 -32.60 -4.97
CA GLU A 43 4.13 -33.04 -3.76
C GLU A 43 3.57 -31.88 -2.91
N LEU A 44 3.21 -30.76 -3.55
CA LEU A 44 2.50 -29.66 -2.92
C LEU A 44 0.98 -29.83 -3.10
N ARG A 45 0.19 -29.17 -2.24
CA ARG A 45 -1.28 -29.22 -2.31
C ARG A 45 -1.81 -27.93 -2.89
N PRO A 46 -2.81 -27.98 -3.78
CA PRO A 46 -3.55 -26.79 -4.21
C PRO A 46 -4.28 -26.11 -3.03
N GLY A 47 -4.71 -24.88 -3.21
CA GLY A 47 -5.43 -24.11 -2.19
C GLY A 47 -4.53 -23.37 -1.20
N MET A 48 -3.22 -23.33 -1.41
CA MET A 48 -2.30 -22.65 -0.48
C MET A 48 -2.55 -21.15 -0.40
N LEU A 49 -2.90 -20.49 -1.51
CA LEU A 49 -3.18 -19.04 -1.54
C LEU A 49 -4.40 -18.70 -0.68
N GLU A 50 -5.44 -19.52 -0.72
CA GLU A 50 -6.64 -19.30 0.09
C GLU A 50 -6.42 -19.75 1.53
N ASN A 51 -5.86 -20.95 1.75
CA ASN A 51 -5.74 -21.53 3.09
C ASN A 51 -4.67 -20.84 3.95
N LEU A 52 -3.51 -20.48 3.37
CA LEU A 52 -2.40 -19.84 4.11
C LEU A 52 -2.48 -18.33 4.04
N ALA A 53 -2.59 -17.75 2.84
CA ALA A 53 -2.62 -16.31 2.69
C ALA A 53 -4.00 -15.69 2.94
N GLY A 54 -5.07 -16.46 2.85
CA GLY A 54 -6.45 -15.99 2.98
C GLY A 54 -6.94 -15.22 1.75
N ILE A 55 -6.28 -15.38 0.60
CA ILE A 55 -6.60 -14.67 -0.64
C ILE A 55 -7.39 -15.60 -1.54
N ARG A 56 -8.69 -15.31 -1.68
CA ARG A 56 -9.60 -16.06 -2.57
C ARG A 56 -9.49 -15.59 -4.00
N GLU A 57 -9.35 -14.28 -4.20
CA GLU A 57 -9.26 -13.65 -5.50
C GLU A 57 -8.39 -12.39 -5.45
N ARG A 58 -7.97 -11.94 -6.61
CA ARG A 58 -7.33 -10.65 -6.85
C ARG A 58 -7.95 -10.01 -8.08
N ARG A 59 -7.45 -8.84 -8.44
CA ARG A 59 -7.93 -8.12 -9.60
C ARG A 59 -6.79 -7.92 -10.58
N TRP A 60 -7.14 -7.88 -11.87
CA TRP A 60 -6.28 -7.44 -12.96
C TRP A 60 -7.00 -6.36 -13.75
N TRP A 61 -6.24 -5.48 -14.37
CA TRP A 61 -6.83 -4.48 -15.26
C TRP A 61 -7.41 -5.14 -16.50
N SER A 62 -8.45 -4.50 -17.09
CA SER A 62 -8.93 -4.88 -18.41
C SER A 62 -7.92 -4.53 -19.49
N GLU A 63 -8.00 -5.22 -20.62
CA GLU A 63 -7.13 -4.93 -21.76
C GLU A 63 -7.16 -3.45 -22.13
N GLY A 64 -5.98 -2.88 -22.34
CA GLY A 64 -5.80 -1.46 -22.70
C GLY A 64 -5.83 -0.49 -21.52
N VAL A 65 -6.11 -0.93 -20.31
CA VAL A 65 -6.04 -0.10 -19.09
C VAL A 65 -4.73 -0.38 -18.35
N THR A 66 -3.94 0.66 -18.13
CA THR A 66 -2.67 0.58 -17.42
C THR A 66 -2.81 0.91 -15.93
N TYR A 67 -1.79 0.60 -15.15
CA TYR A 67 -1.71 1.03 -13.74
C TYR A 67 -1.70 2.56 -13.61
N ALA A 68 -1.11 3.28 -14.59
CA ALA A 68 -1.10 4.75 -14.61
C ALA A 68 -2.51 5.31 -14.86
N ASP A 69 -3.30 4.68 -15.75
CA ASP A 69 -4.71 5.03 -15.94
C ASP A 69 -5.50 4.80 -14.65
N GLY A 70 -5.24 3.68 -13.95
CA GLY A 70 -5.82 3.39 -12.64
C GLY A 70 -5.49 4.49 -11.61
N ALA A 71 -4.23 4.92 -11.54
CA ALA A 71 -3.79 6.01 -10.67
C ALA A 71 -4.49 7.34 -11.02
N ALA A 72 -4.63 7.66 -12.31
CA ALA A 72 -5.34 8.84 -12.77
C ALA A 72 -6.85 8.78 -12.43
N MET A 73 -7.50 7.63 -12.63
CA MET A 73 -8.89 7.44 -12.24
C MET A 73 -9.11 7.63 -10.74
N ALA A 74 -8.21 7.09 -9.90
CA ALA A 74 -8.27 7.26 -8.45
C ALA A 74 -8.03 8.73 -8.07
N GLY A 75 -7.07 9.40 -8.70
CA GLY A 75 -6.79 10.82 -8.51
C GLY A 75 -7.98 11.71 -8.86
N ALA A 76 -8.60 11.50 -10.02
CA ALA A 76 -9.80 12.22 -10.44
C ALA A 76 -10.96 12.03 -9.43
N LYS A 77 -11.14 10.78 -8.95
CA LYS A 77 -12.16 10.48 -7.95
C LYS A 77 -11.88 11.17 -6.61
N ALA A 78 -10.63 11.20 -6.14
CA ALA A 78 -10.26 11.87 -4.90
C ALA A 78 -10.42 13.39 -5.01
N LEU A 79 -10.01 14.02 -6.12
CA LEU A 79 -10.24 15.44 -6.38
C LEU A 79 -11.72 15.80 -6.39
N ALA A 80 -12.55 14.97 -7.04
CA ALA A 80 -13.99 15.19 -7.07
C ALA A 80 -14.64 15.06 -5.68
N GLN A 81 -14.19 14.13 -4.85
CA GLN A 81 -14.69 13.91 -3.50
C GLN A 81 -14.30 15.06 -2.55
N SER A 82 -13.08 15.57 -2.65
CA SER A 82 -12.62 16.70 -1.83
C SER A 82 -13.15 18.07 -2.32
N GLY A 83 -13.66 18.13 -3.55
CA GLY A 83 -14.02 19.39 -4.19
C GLY A 83 -12.81 20.28 -4.55
N THR A 84 -11.59 19.73 -4.50
CA THR A 84 -10.35 20.45 -4.84
C THR A 84 -10.26 20.63 -6.35
N ASP A 85 -10.10 21.89 -6.80
CA ASP A 85 -9.86 22.18 -8.22
C ASP A 85 -8.47 21.60 -8.63
N PRO A 86 -8.38 20.83 -9.70
CA PRO A 86 -7.08 20.38 -10.24
C PRO A 86 -6.06 21.51 -10.44
N ALA A 87 -6.53 22.72 -10.72
CA ALA A 87 -5.67 23.90 -10.88
C ALA A 87 -5.03 24.38 -9.57
N ASP A 88 -5.58 24.02 -8.40
CA ASP A 88 -5.07 24.42 -7.10
C ASP A 88 -4.06 23.43 -6.52
N VAL A 89 -3.90 22.25 -7.13
CA VAL A 89 -2.95 21.23 -6.66
C VAL A 89 -1.53 21.73 -6.87
N GLY A 90 -0.77 21.91 -5.79
CA GLY A 90 0.60 22.38 -5.80
C GLY A 90 1.64 21.28 -6.01
N VAL A 91 1.32 20.04 -5.58
CA VAL A 91 2.17 18.87 -5.77
C VAL A 91 1.35 17.61 -6.00
N MET A 92 1.79 16.78 -6.95
CA MET A 92 1.26 15.43 -7.17
C MET A 92 2.39 14.41 -7.04
N ILE A 93 2.20 13.41 -6.18
CA ILE A 93 3.19 12.36 -5.90
C ILE A 93 2.61 11.01 -6.31
N ASN A 94 3.26 10.34 -7.26
CA ASN A 94 2.93 8.95 -7.58
C ASN A 94 3.79 8.00 -6.76
N THR A 95 3.19 6.93 -6.25
CA THR A 95 3.86 5.98 -5.36
C THR A 95 3.89 4.56 -5.89
N SER A 96 3.57 4.35 -7.17
CA SER A 96 3.49 3.03 -7.79
C SER A 96 4.84 2.31 -7.78
N VAL A 97 4.83 1.02 -7.44
CA VAL A 97 5.94 0.10 -7.64
C VAL A 97 5.97 -0.36 -9.10
N SER A 98 4.79 -0.56 -9.68
CA SER A 98 4.65 -0.89 -11.11
C SER A 98 5.33 0.15 -11.99
N ARG A 99 6.10 -0.32 -12.99
CA ARG A 99 6.89 0.50 -13.92
C ARG A 99 6.80 -0.05 -15.32
N ALA A 100 6.39 0.79 -16.29
CA ALA A 100 6.45 0.46 -17.72
C ALA A 100 7.84 0.79 -18.30
N HIS A 101 8.51 1.81 -17.75
CA HIS A 101 9.83 2.29 -18.17
C HIS A 101 10.51 3.01 -16.99
N LEU A 102 11.82 3.25 -17.11
CA LEU A 102 12.58 3.93 -16.05
C LEU A 102 12.38 5.45 -16.11
N GLU A 103 12.22 6.01 -17.30
CA GLU A 103 11.99 7.43 -17.56
C GLU A 103 11.07 7.65 -18.78
N PRO A 104 10.20 8.68 -18.76
CA PRO A 104 9.96 9.60 -17.63
C PRO A 104 9.32 8.90 -16.42
N SER A 105 9.18 9.63 -15.27
CA SER A 105 8.44 9.13 -14.11
C SER A 105 6.98 8.86 -14.47
N THR A 106 6.34 7.90 -13.76
CA THR A 106 4.89 7.64 -13.92
C THR A 106 4.05 8.87 -13.58
N ALA A 107 4.52 9.68 -12.62
CA ALA A 107 3.87 10.92 -12.23
C ALA A 107 3.57 11.86 -13.42
N VAL A 108 4.45 11.92 -14.41
CA VAL A 108 4.25 12.77 -15.60
C VAL A 108 3.01 12.36 -16.38
N ALA A 109 2.82 11.07 -16.62
CA ALA A 109 1.65 10.56 -17.34
C ALA A 109 0.34 10.80 -16.57
N VAL A 110 0.36 10.61 -15.25
CA VAL A 110 -0.81 10.85 -14.40
C VAL A 110 -1.13 12.34 -14.29
N HIS A 111 -0.11 13.21 -14.20
CA HIS A 111 -0.26 14.66 -14.21
C HIS A 111 -0.95 15.15 -15.48
N ASP A 112 -0.51 14.67 -16.64
CA ASP A 112 -1.09 15.00 -17.95
C ASP A 112 -2.54 14.50 -18.05
N ALA A 113 -2.78 13.24 -17.67
CA ALA A 113 -4.11 12.63 -17.71
C ALA A 113 -5.14 13.35 -16.82
N LEU A 114 -4.70 13.92 -15.69
CA LEU A 114 -5.54 14.70 -14.77
C LEU A 114 -5.68 16.17 -15.18
N GLY A 115 -4.93 16.64 -16.17
CA GLY A 115 -4.93 18.02 -16.62
C GLY A 115 -4.48 18.98 -15.51
N LEU A 116 -3.53 18.58 -14.68
CA LEU A 116 -3.02 19.43 -13.61
C LEU A 116 -2.26 20.63 -14.15
N ALA A 117 -2.23 21.71 -13.37
CA ALA A 117 -1.62 22.96 -13.84
C ALA A 117 -0.08 22.83 -13.97
N PRO A 118 0.57 23.59 -14.88
CA PRO A 118 2.02 23.53 -15.08
C PRO A 118 2.88 23.89 -13.85
N HIS A 119 2.30 24.55 -12.85
CA HIS A 119 2.97 24.84 -11.58
C HIS A 119 2.86 23.70 -10.57
N CYS A 120 2.05 22.66 -10.83
CA CYS A 120 1.99 21.48 -10.01
C CYS A 120 3.28 20.66 -10.13
N LEU A 121 4.08 20.64 -9.07
CA LEU A 121 5.26 19.78 -8.99
C LEU A 121 4.82 18.31 -9.07
N ASN A 122 5.52 17.49 -9.85
CA ASN A 122 5.20 16.05 -9.93
C ASN A 122 6.47 15.19 -9.94
N PHE A 123 6.42 14.07 -9.24
CA PHE A 123 7.50 13.08 -9.14
C PHE A 123 7.02 11.75 -8.55
N ASP A 124 7.85 10.70 -8.71
CA ASP A 124 7.61 9.41 -8.10
C ASP A 124 8.36 9.27 -6.77
N VAL A 125 7.70 8.64 -5.79
CA VAL A 125 8.33 8.16 -4.54
C VAL A 125 8.35 6.64 -4.55
N ALA A 126 9.54 6.04 -4.62
CA ALA A 126 9.72 4.60 -4.62
C ALA A 126 10.27 4.14 -3.27
N ASN A 127 9.43 3.50 -2.45
CA ASN A 127 9.84 2.80 -1.23
C ASN A 127 8.99 1.54 -1.02
N ALA A 128 8.94 0.69 -2.07
CA ALA A 128 8.13 -0.52 -2.08
C ALA A 128 6.70 -0.24 -1.56
N CYS A 129 6.12 -1.13 -0.77
CA CYS A 129 4.75 -1.01 -0.24
C CYS A 129 4.56 0.18 0.74
N LEU A 130 5.64 0.82 1.17
CA LEU A 130 5.59 1.97 2.09
C LEU A 130 5.46 3.32 1.36
N GLY A 131 5.63 3.36 0.04
CA GLY A 131 5.71 4.59 -0.76
C GLY A 131 4.58 5.58 -0.49
N PHE A 132 3.33 5.09 -0.34
CA PHE A 132 2.17 5.97 -0.12
C PHE A 132 2.22 6.69 1.24
N VAL A 133 2.53 5.99 2.32
CA VAL A 133 2.63 6.58 3.66
C VAL A 133 3.81 7.56 3.73
N ASN A 134 4.94 7.25 3.05
CA ASN A 134 6.05 8.20 2.91
C ASN A 134 5.64 9.45 2.10
N ALA A 135 4.85 9.30 1.05
CA ALA A 135 4.35 10.44 0.28
C ALA A 135 3.43 11.32 1.14
N MET A 136 2.64 10.76 2.05
CA MET A 136 1.86 11.55 3.02
C MET A 136 2.76 12.38 3.91
N GLN A 137 3.87 11.83 4.39
CA GLN A 137 4.85 12.56 5.20
C GLN A 137 5.51 13.70 4.41
N ILE A 138 5.91 13.45 3.16
CA ILE A 138 6.51 14.47 2.27
C ILE A 138 5.50 15.58 1.98
N ALA A 139 4.31 15.23 1.53
CA ALA A 139 3.26 16.17 1.19
C ALA A 139 2.80 16.99 2.39
N GLY A 140 2.59 16.36 3.56
CA GLY A 140 2.26 17.03 4.80
C GLY A 140 3.33 18.04 5.22
N THR A 141 4.62 17.69 5.09
CA THR A 141 5.72 18.62 5.35
C THR A 141 5.69 19.83 4.40
N MET A 142 5.35 19.63 3.12
CA MET A 142 5.22 20.73 2.16
C MET A 142 4.03 21.64 2.49
N ILE A 143 2.91 21.07 2.95
CA ILE A 143 1.73 21.82 3.38
C ILE A 143 2.03 22.61 4.67
N ASP A 144 2.55 21.98 5.71
CA ASP A 144 2.86 22.62 6.99
C ASP A 144 3.91 23.73 6.84
N SER A 145 4.89 23.57 5.92
CA SER A 145 5.88 24.60 5.62
C SER A 145 5.38 25.75 4.75
N GLY A 146 4.16 25.65 4.23
CA GLY A 146 3.55 26.68 3.38
C GLY A 146 4.01 26.68 1.92
N GLN A 147 4.65 25.62 1.46
CA GLN A 147 5.07 25.52 0.05
C GLN A 147 3.89 25.24 -0.89
N VAL A 148 2.94 24.43 -0.45
CA VAL A 148 1.71 24.11 -1.20
C VAL A 148 0.49 24.18 -0.28
N ASP A 149 -0.68 24.44 -0.84
CA ASP A 149 -1.94 24.42 -0.12
C ASP A 149 -2.63 23.05 -0.25
N TYR A 150 -2.48 22.41 -1.42
CA TYR A 150 -3.04 21.08 -1.70
C TYR A 150 -1.99 20.15 -2.30
N ALA A 151 -2.05 18.90 -1.88
CA ALA A 151 -1.25 17.81 -2.44
C ALA A 151 -2.15 16.64 -2.85
N LEU A 152 -1.86 16.06 -4.01
CA LEU A 152 -2.50 14.84 -4.48
C LEU A 152 -1.48 13.70 -4.44
N ILE A 153 -1.79 12.63 -3.73
CA ILE A 153 -1.01 11.40 -3.72
C ILE A 153 -1.78 10.34 -4.51
N VAL A 154 -1.14 9.71 -5.45
CA VAL A 154 -1.74 8.68 -6.31
C VAL A 154 -0.92 7.41 -6.30
N ASN A 155 -1.57 6.28 -6.48
CA ASN A 155 -0.94 4.99 -6.70
C ASN A 155 -1.79 4.16 -7.66
N GLY A 156 -1.15 3.43 -8.56
CA GLY A 156 -1.76 2.37 -9.35
C GLY A 156 -0.80 1.20 -9.45
N GLU A 157 -1.31 -0.01 -9.26
CA GLU A 157 -0.52 -1.24 -9.32
C GLU A 157 -1.07 -2.20 -10.36
N ASP A 158 -0.16 -2.90 -11.04
CA ASP A 158 -0.49 -4.00 -11.94
C ASP A 158 0.33 -5.24 -11.60
N ALA A 159 -0.37 -6.31 -11.23
CA ALA A 159 0.22 -7.60 -10.89
C ALA A 159 0.18 -8.61 -12.05
N GLN A 160 -0.58 -8.34 -13.13
CA GLN A 160 -0.85 -9.33 -14.17
C GLN A 160 0.44 -9.84 -14.81
N ALA A 161 1.27 -8.95 -15.35
CA ALA A 161 2.45 -9.34 -16.11
C ALA A 161 3.44 -10.20 -15.30
N VAL A 162 3.73 -9.79 -14.05
CA VAL A 162 4.64 -10.54 -13.18
C VAL A 162 4.04 -11.87 -12.72
N GLN A 163 2.72 -11.94 -12.54
CA GLN A 163 2.03 -13.18 -12.19
C GLN A 163 1.99 -14.16 -13.36
N GLU A 164 1.64 -13.72 -14.58
CA GLU A 164 1.66 -14.56 -15.78
C GLU A 164 3.06 -15.09 -16.07
N ALA A 165 4.10 -14.25 -16.00
CA ALA A 165 5.48 -14.69 -16.15
C ALA A 165 5.90 -15.71 -15.08
N THR A 166 5.46 -15.51 -13.83
CA THR A 166 5.72 -16.43 -12.72
C THR A 166 5.00 -17.76 -12.92
N LEU A 167 3.71 -17.76 -13.29
CA LEU A 167 2.94 -18.97 -13.55
C LEU A 167 3.55 -19.78 -14.70
N ALA A 168 3.93 -19.12 -15.79
CA ALA A 168 4.60 -19.77 -16.91
C ALA A 168 5.91 -20.46 -16.48
N ARG A 169 6.77 -19.76 -15.72
CA ARG A 169 8.02 -20.31 -15.21
C ARG A 169 7.80 -21.48 -14.24
N LEU A 170 6.83 -21.35 -13.34
CA LEU A 170 6.51 -22.39 -12.36
C LEU A 170 5.87 -23.64 -13.01
N SER A 171 5.30 -23.54 -14.20
CA SER A 171 4.74 -24.66 -14.97
C SER A 171 5.83 -25.50 -15.68
N GLU A 172 7.08 -25.02 -15.71
CA GLU A 172 8.19 -25.75 -16.36
C GLU A 172 8.47 -27.10 -15.67
N PRO A 173 8.85 -28.16 -16.44
CA PRO A 173 9.05 -29.51 -15.90
C PRO A 173 10.12 -29.62 -14.80
N GLY A 174 11.10 -28.70 -14.77
CA GLY A 174 12.22 -28.68 -13.81
C GLY A 174 11.91 -27.94 -12.51
N THR A 175 10.75 -27.33 -12.37
CA THR A 175 10.39 -26.55 -11.19
C THR A 175 10.36 -27.39 -9.93
N THR A 176 10.95 -26.88 -8.85
CA THR A 176 11.05 -27.49 -7.54
C THR A 176 10.02 -26.90 -6.55
N ALA A 177 9.72 -27.64 -5.47
CA ALA A 177 8.87 -27.11 -4.39
C ALA A 177 9.42 -25.81 -3.77
N SER A 178 10.76 -25.69 -3.66
CA SER A 178 11.42 -24.47 -3.15
C SER A 178 11.17 -23.27 -4.05
N GLU A 179 11.18 -23.44 -5.37
CA GLU A 179 10.88 -22.36 -6.32
C GLU A 179 9.42 -21.94 -6.26
N VAL A 180 8.48 -22.89 -6.13
CA VAL A 180 7.06 -22.56 -5.91
C VAL A 180 6.91 -21.73 -4.64
N MET A 181 7.49 -22.14 -3.52
CA MET A 181 7.39 -21.42 -2.25
C MET A 181 8.11 -20.07 -2.28
N GLY A 182 9.26 -19.96 -2.97
CA GLY A 182 9.99 -18.71 -3.13
C GLY A 182 9.26 -17.66 -3.98
N ASN A 183 8.36 -18.10 -4.85
CA ASN A 183 7.51 -17.24 -5.68
C ASN A 183 6.08 -17.05 -5.12
N PHE A 184 5.76 -17.66 -3.98
CA PHE A 184 4.42 -17.61 -3.39
C PHE A 184 3.92 -16.18 -3.16
N ALA A 185 4.79 -15.27 -2.72
CA ALA A 185 4.45 -13.88 -2.51
C ALA A 185 4.00 -13.17 -3.80
N THR A 186 4.60 -13.49 -4.96
CA THR A 186 4.19 -12.94 -6.27
C THR A 186 2.74 -13.32 -6.60
N LEU A 187 2.35 -14.56 -6.28
CA LEU A 187 1.00 -15.05 -6.52
C LEU A 187 -0.05 -14.43 -5.58
N THR A 188 0.37 -13.77 -4.51
CA THR A 188 -0.52 -13.03 -3.60
C THR A 188 -0.83 -11.60 -4.08
N LEU A 189 -0.09 -11.08 -5.05
CA LEU A 189 -0.27 -9.71 -5.55
C LEU A 189 -1.65 -9.52 -6.20
N GLY A 190 -2.05 -8.25 -6.35
CA GLY A 190 -3.24 -7.83 -7.07
C GLY A 190 -3.06 -6.45 -7.70
N SER A 191 -3.91 -6.14 -8.67
CA SER A 191 -3.96 -4.82 -9.32
C SER A 191 -5.08 -3.98 -8.71
N GLY A 192 -4.86 -2.67 -8.66
CA GLY A 192 -5.80 -1.68 -8.14
C GLY A 192 -5.16 -0.33 -8.02
N ALA A 193 -5.94 0.68 -7.65
CA ALA A 193 -5.45 2.03 -7.49
C ALA A 193 -6.09 2.74 -6.29
N ALA A 194 -5.36 3.68 -5.71
CA ALA A 194 -5.88 4.56 -4.67
C ALA A 194 -5.26 5.96 -4.79
N ALA A 195 -5.98 6.95 -4.28
CA ALA A 195 -5.49 8.32 -4.21
C ALA A 195 -6.01 9.02 -2.95
N MET A 196 -5.30 10.06 -2.54
CA MET A 196 -5.62 10.89 -1.39
C MET A 196 -5.32 12.35 -1.70
N VAL A 197 -6.23 13.24 -1.33
CA VAL A 197 -6.00 14.68 -1.33
C VAL A 197 -5.69 15.12 0.09
N LEU A 198 -4.56 15.81 0.26
CA LEU A 198 -4.21 16.50 1.49
C LEU A 198 -4.35 18.01 1.30
N GLY A 199 -4.75 18.71 2.36
CA GLY A 199 -4.86 20.16 2.37
C GLY A 199 -4.63 20.72 3.75
N ARG A 200 -4.72 22.08 3.87
CA ARG A 200 -4.54 22.76 5.14
C ARG A 200 -5.74 22.58 6.06
N THR A 201 -5.49 22.10 7.29
CA THR A 201 -6.53 22.02 8.34
C THR A 201 -7.16 23.39 8.60
N SER A 202 -6.36 24.46 8.59
CA SER A 202 -6.83 25.85 8.82
C SER A 202 -7.82 26.34 7.76
N ARG A 203 -7.80 25.75 6.55
CA ARG A 203 -8.75 26.05 5.47
C ARG A 203 -9.91 25.05 5.38
N HIS A 204 -9.69 23.85 5.90
CA HIS A 204 -10.60 22.71 5.82
C HIS A 204 -10.84 22.10 7.21
N PRO A 205 -11.60 22.81 8.08
CA PRO A 205 -11.92 22.30 9.42
C PRO A 205 -12.76 21.03 9.41
N GLU A 206 -13.40 20.71 8.27
CA GLU A 206 -14.13 19.47 8.01
C GLU A 206 -13.20 18.29 7.63
N GLY A 207 -11.94 18.56 7.30
CA GLY A 207 -10.96 17.53 6.94
C GLY A 207 -10.50 16.73 8.15
N HIS A 208 -9.82 15.62 7.89
CA HIS A 208 -9.33 14.68 8.90
C HIS A 208 -7.85 15.00 9.23
N PRO A 209 -7.55 15.64 10.38
CA PRO A 209 -6.18 16.05 10.72
C PRO A 209 -5.20 14.88 10.75
N VAL A 210 -4.07 15.05 10.09
CA VAL A 210 -2.93 14.14 10.22
C VAL A 210 -2.11 14.55 11.43
N VAL A 211 -2.14 13.74 12.49
CA VAL A 211 -1.48 14.06 13.76
C VAL A 211 0.03 13.97 13.64
N GLY A 212 0.52 12.93 13.00
CA GLY A 212 1.93 12.62 12.87
C GLY A 212 2.21 11.13 12.88
N GLY A 213 3.46 10.77 13.06
CA GLY A 213 3.83 9.36 13.01
C GLY A 213 5.27 9.08 13.40
N VAL A 214 5.65 7.81 13.25
CA VAL A 214 6.99 7.30 13.52
C VAL A 214 7.46 6.46 12.34
N THR A 215 8.74 6.61 11.98
CA THR A 215 9.40 5.80 10.94
C THR A 215 10.52 4.98 11.55
N ARG A 216 10.76 3.78 11.01
CA ARG A 216 11.91 2.95 11.40
C ARG A 216 12.44 2.16 10.21
N ALA A 217 13.76 2.01 10.13
CA ALA A 217 14.45 1.23 9.10
C ALA A 217 15.13 0.01 9.71
N GLY A 218 15.04 -1.13 8.99
CA GLY A 218 15.74 -2.40 9.25
C GLY A 218 16.46 -2.84 7.98
N THR A 219 17.40 -2.01 7.50
CA THR A 219 18.03 -2.12 6.17
C THR A 219 18.97 -3.33 6.02
N GLU A 220 19.35 -3.96 7.11
CA GLU A 220 20.07 -5.25 7.12
C GLU A 220 19.24 -6.38 6.47
N HIS A 221 17.94 -6.18 6.34
CA HIS A 221 16.99 -7.15 5.76
C HIS A 221 16.67 -6.90 4.27
N HIS A 222 17.40 -6.00 3.57
CA HIS A 222 17.09 -5.55 2.22
C HIS A 222 17.11 -6.67 1.15
N GLN A 223 17.74 -7.81 1.42
CA GLN A 223 17.79 -8.96 0.51
C GLN A 223 16.63 -9.96 0.70
N LEU A 224 15.77 -9.80 1.74
CA LEU A 224 14.72 -10.76 2.02
C LEU A 224 13.53 -10.71 1.03
N CYS A 225 13.36 -9.59 0.35
CA CYS A 225 12.36 -9.43 -0.70
C CYS A 225 12.93 -8.51 -1.78
N VAL A 226 13.21 -9.08 -2.94
CA VAL A 226 13.75 -8.36 -4.10
C VAL A 226 12.86 -8.62 -5.30
N GLY A 227 12.30 -7.55 -5.86
CA GLY A 227 11.41 -7.58 -7.00
C GLY A 227 11.93 -6.81 -8.19
N GLY A 228 11.73 -7.37 -9.39
CA GLY A 228 11.89 -6.73 -10.68
C GLY A 228 10.62 -6.86 -11.50
N VAL A 229 10.63 -6.40 -12.75
CA VAL A 229 9.46 -6.41 -13.63
C VAL A 229 8.97 -7.81 -14.01
N GLU A 230 9.85 -8.81 -14.03
CA GLU A 230 9.53 -10.18 -14.47
C GLU A 230 9.56 -11.21 -13.34
N GLN A 231 10.17 -10.86 -12.21
CA GLN A 231 10.37 -11.80 -11.13
C GLN A 231 10.47 -11.11 -9.77
N MET A 232 9.87 -11.72 -8.76
CA MET A 232 10.09 -11.39 -7.36
C MET A 232 10.57 -12.63 -6.60
N SER A 233 11.56 -12.45 -5.73
CA SER A 233 12.08 -13.50 -4.84
C SER A 233 11.89 -13.05 -3.39
N THR A 234 11.31 -13.92 -2.56
CA THR A 234 10.99 -13.58 -1.17
C THR A 234 11.29 -14.76 -0.24
N ASP A 235 12.10 -14.52 0.80
CA ASP A 235 12.15 -15.41 1.97
C ASP A 235 10.99 -15.02 2.92
N ALA A 236 9.80 -15.55 2.64
CA ALA A 236 8.57 -15.14 3.31
C ALA A 236 8.60 -15.33 4.83
N ARG A 237 9.28 -16.40 5.32
CA ARG A 237 9.38 -16.67 6.76
C ARG A 237 10.27 -15.65 7.46
N LYS A 238 11.48 -15.43 6.95
CA LYS A 238 12.40 -14.44 7.54
C LYS A 238 11.85 -13.02 7.40
N LEU A 239 11.18 -12.72 6.28
CA LEU A 239 10.55 -11.43 6.06
C LEU A 239 9.46 -11.15 7.11
N LEU A 240 8.62 -12.15 7.43
CA LEU A 240 7.62 -12.04 8.48
C LEU A 240 8.27 -11.81 9.86
N GLU A 241 9.27 -12.62 10.22
CA GLU A 241 9.97 -12.53 11.50
C GLU A 241 10.61 -11.12 11.65
N ALA A 242 11.41 -10.69 10.68
CA ALA A 242 12.06 -9.37 10.68
C ALA A 242 11.05 -8.22 10.67
N GLY A 243 9.94 -8.36 9.93
CA GLY A 243 8.87 -7.37 9.89
C GLY A 243 8.17 -7.20 11.24
N MET A 244 7.93 -8.30 11.96
CA MET A 244 7.34 -8.25 13.30
C MET A 244 8.28 -7.62 14.33
N ASP A 245 9.57 -7.91 14.26
CA ASP A 245 10.58 -7.29 15.14
C ASP A 245 10.69 -5.78 14.87
N LEU A 246 10.79 -5.38 13.60
CA LEU A 246 10.80 -3.96 13.21
C LEU A 246 9.53 -3.22 13.65
N SER A 247 8.36 -3.87 13.52
CA SER A 247 7.08 -3.29 13.95
C SER A 247 7.01 -3.13 15.46
N SER A 248 7.52 -4.11 16.24
CA SER A 248 7.58 -4.02 17.70
C SER A 248 8.48 -2.90 18.18
N ASP A 249 9.64 -2.74 17.52
CA ASP A 249 10.57 -1.67 17.83
C ASP A 249 9.99 -0.29 17.51
N LEU A 250 9.32 -0.15 16.35
CA LEU A 250 8.62 1.08 15.97
C LEU A 250 7.50 1.40 16.98
N TRP A 251 6.76 0.39 17.42
CA TRP A 251 5.70 0.53 18.42
C TRP A 251 6.25 1.03 19.77
N ALA A 252 7.41 0.51 20.18
CA ALA A 252 8.10 0.97 21.39
C ALA A 252 8.61 2.40 21.24
N ASP A 253 9.16 2.77 20.08
CA ASP A 253 9.60 4.14 19.79
C ASP A 253 8.42 5.13 19.84
N ALA A 254 7.23 4.70 19.41
CA ALA A 254 6.03 5.54 19.41
C ALA A 254 5.46 5.82 20.81
N ALA A 255 5.70 4.93 21.77
CA ALA A 255 5.06 4.99 23.09
C ALA A 255 5.36 6.27 23.91
N GLU A 256 6.50 6.95 23.64
CA GLU A 256 6.83 8.22 24.28
C GLU A 256 6.05 9.42 23.72
N ASP A 257 5.61 9.32 22.46
CA ASP A 257 5.04 10.43 21.68
C ASP A 257 3.56 10.25 21.34
N PHE A 258 3.09 9.00 21.26
CA PHE A 258 1.75 8.61 20.84
C PHE A 258 1.18 7.52 21.75
N ASP A 259 -0.11 7.59 22.02
CA ASP A 259 -0.86 6.62 22.81
C ASP A 259 -1.64 5.67 21.87
N TRP A 260 -0.89 4.89 21.07
CA TRP A 260 -1.51 4.01 20.07
C TRP A 260 -1.99 2.67 20.64
N ALA A 261 -1.43 2.24 21.79
CA ALA A 261 -1.76 0.94 22.37
C ALA A 261 -3.21 0.88 22.91
N ASP A 262 -3.70 2.00 23.45
CA ASP A 262 -4.96 2.02 24.22
C ASP A 262 -6.07 2.87 23.59
N GLY A 263 -5.85 3.52 22.46
CA GLY A 263 -6.77 4.56 22.02
C GLY A 263 -7.12 4.61 20.53
N MET A 264 -6.73 3.64 19.72
CA MET A 264 -7.07 3.64 18.30
C MET A 264 -8.39 2.91 18.05
N ASP A 265 -9.25 3.53 17.23
CA ASP A 265 -10.53 2.95 16.83
C ASP A 265 -10.38 2.05 15.61
N CYS A 266 -9.43 2.36 14.71
CA CYS A 266 -9.16 1.59 13.51
C CYS A 266 -7.66 1.51 13.21
N TYR A 267 -7.18 0.32 12.82
CA TYR A 267 -5.80 0.06 12.40
C TYR A 267 -5.78 -0.37 10.94
N VAL A 268 -5.47 0.55 10.05
CA VAL A 268 -5.38 0.28 8.61
C VAL A 268 -3.97 -0.17 8.25
N SER A 269 -3.75 -1.49 8.28
CA SER A 269 -2.44 -2.06 8.00
C SER A 269 -2.21 -2.32 6.51
N HIS A 270 -0.94 -2.40 6.12
CA HIS A 270 -0.56 -2.93 4.80
C HIS A 270 -1.11 -4.35 4.62
N GLN A 271 -1.76 -4.60 3.50
CA GLN A 271 -2.55 -5.81 3.19
C GLN A 271 -1.67 -6.88 2.54
N VAL A 272 -1.01 -7.73 3.35
CA VAL A 272 -0.14 -8.80 2.86
C VAL A 272 -0.87 -10.13 2.80
N SER A 273 -1.35 -10.63 3.95
CA SER A 273 -2.06 -11.90 4.08
C SER A 273 -2.64 -12.07 5.48
N LYS A 274 -3.52 -13.06 5.64
CA LYS A 274 -4.10 -13.46 6.93
C LYS A 274 -3.02 -13.78 7.99
N ILE A 275 -1.94 -14.46 7.59
CA ILE A 275 -0.85 -14.81 8.52
C ILE A 275 -0.17 -13.54 9.03
N HIS A 276 0.13 -12.57 8.17
CA HIS A 276 0.76 -11.31 8.55
C HIS A 276 -0.14 -10.49 9.45
N THR A 277 -1.43 -10.35 9.11
CA THR A 277 -2.40 -9.61 9.94
C THR A 277 -2.53 -10.22 11.32
N ASN A 278 -2.69 -11.54 11.41
CA ASN A 278 -2.79 -12.23 12.70
C ASN A 278 -1.51 -12.09 13.54
N ALA A 279 -0.34 -12.22 12.91
CA ALA A 279 0.94 -12.07 13.60
C ALA A 279 1.12 -10.65 14.15
N MET A 280 0.77 -9.63 13.36
CA MET A 280 0.79 -8.22 13.78
C MET A 280 -0.15 -7.98 14.96
N CYS A 281 -1.41 -8.41 14.86
CA CYS A 281 -2.39 -8.25 15.95
C CYS A 281 -1.90 -8.89 17.24
N LEU A 282 -1.41 -10.14 17.16
CA LEU A 282 -0.87 -10.85 18.31
C LEU A 282 0.36 -10.16 18.92
N ARG A 283 1.28 -9.71 18.05
CA ARG A 283 2.56 -9.12 18.47
C ARG A 283 2.40 -7.75 19.13
N LEU A 284 1.47 -6.93 18.61
CA LEU A 284 1.24 -5.56 19.08
C LEU A 284 0.07 -5.44 20.05
N GLY A 285 -0.66 -6.53 20.34
CA GLY A 285 -1.82 -6.50 21.22
C GLY A 285 -3.04 -5.81 20.61
N ILE A 286 -3.14 -5.79 19.28
CA ILE A 286 -4.23 -5.13 18.55
C ILE A 286 -5.43 -6.08 18.43
N ASP A 287 -6.62 -5.57 18.71
CA ASP A 287 -7.87 -6.29 18.47
C ASP A 287 -8.12 -6.47 16.96
N PRO A 288 -8.18 -7.72 16.45
CA PRO A 288 -8.41 -7.98 15.03
C PRO A 288 -9.72 -7.41 14.48
N GLU A 289 -10.75 -7.18 15.32
CA GLU A 289 -12.02 -6.58 14.90
C GLU A 289 -11.87 -5.11 14.48
N ARG A 290 -10.80 -4.45 14.92
CA ARG A 290 -10.45 -3.07 14.54
C ARG A 290 -9.53 -2.99 13.32
N VAL A 291 -9.24 -4.12 12.66
CA VAL A 291 -8.32 -4.19 11.52
C VAL A 291 -9.11 -4.56 10.25
N PRO A 292 -9.55 -3.59 9.45
CA PRO A 292 -10.22 -3.87 8.19
C PRO A 292 -9.28 -4.58 7.22
N THR A 293 -9.82 -5.53 6.45
CA THR A 293 -9.04 -6.33 5.49
C THR A 293 -9.64 -6.28 4.09
N THR A 294 -8.79 -6.06 3.09
CA THR A 294 -9.15 -6.07 1.66
C THR A 294 -8.41 -7.15 0.88
N PHE A 295 -7.31 -7.68 1.40
CA PHE A 295 -6.52 -8.73 0.75
C PHE A 295 -7.32 -9.99 0.37
N PRO A 296 -8.41 -10.41 1.07
CA PRO A 296 -9.12 -11.63 0.68
C PRO A 296 -9.71 -11.58 -0.74
N THR A 297 -10.02 -10.38 -1.23
CA THR A 297 -10.65 -10.17 -2.54
C THR A 297 -9.88 -9.23 -3.47
N ARG A 298 -8.78 -8.66 -3.00
CA ARG A 298 -7.94 -7.75 -3.79
C ARG A 298 -6.50 -8.21 -3.91
N GLY A 299 -6.08 -9.18 -3.07
CA GLY A 299 -4.67 -9.53 -2.91
C GLY A 299 -3.87 -8.38 -2.29
N ASN A 300 -2.56 -8.49 -2.39
CA ASN A 300 -1.64 -7.43 -1.98
C ASN A 300 -1.47 -6.46 -3.16
N ILE A 301 -2.03 -5.26 -3.06
CA ILE A 301 -1.93 -4.20 -4.08
C ILE A 301 -0.81 -3.20 -3.75
N GLY A 302 0.29 -3.68 -3.19
CA GLY A 302 1.49 -2.87 -2.93
C GLY A 302 1.21 -1.62 -2.09
N PRO A 303 1.79 -0.45 -2.45
CA PRO A 303 1.58 0.81 -1.73
C PRO A 303 0.12 1.29 -1.71
N ALA A 304 -0.70 0.88 -2.69
CA ALA A 304 -2.12 1.20 -2.69
C ALA A 304 -2.89 0.53 -1.54
N SER A 305 -2.37 -0.54 -0.95
CA SER A 305 -3.09 -1.34 0.06
C SER A 305 -3.61 -0.50 1.24
N VAL A 306 -2.78 0.39 1.80
CA VAL A 306 -3.19 1.21 2.95
C VAL A 306 -4.28 2.21 2.56
N PRO A 307 -4.11 3.12 1.57
CA PRO A 307 -5.14 4.07 1.21
C PRO A 307 -6.39 3.40 0.62
N TYR A 308 -6.24 2.28 -0.08
CA TYR A 308 -7.38 1.51 -0.59
C TYR A 308 -8.24 0.94 0.55
N THR A 309 -7.59 0.38 1.58
CA THR A 309 -8.30 -0.17 2.74
C THR A 309 -8.95 0.93 3.56
N LEU A 310 -8.29 2.09 3.71
CA LEU A 310 -8.90 3.26 4.34
C LEU A 310 -10.13 3.74 3.55
N ALA A 311 -10.04 3.82 2.22
CA ALA A 311 -11.17 4.20 1.37
C ALA A 311 -12.35 3.22 1.46
N ALA A 312 -12.07 1.93 1.71
CA ALA A 312 -13.11 0.93 1.92
C ALA A 312 -13.74 1.02 3.33
N ALA A 313 -12.95 1.35 4.35
CA ALA A 313 -13.39 1.42 5.74
C ALA A 313 -14.01 2.77 6.14
N GLN A 314 -13.80 3.84 5.36
CA GLN A 314 -14.18 5.21 5.73
C GLN A 314 -15.67 5.40 6.06
N THR A 315 -16.55 4.55 5.51
CA THR A 315 -17.99 4.63 5.79
C THR A 315 -18.38 4.09 7.17
N ASP A 316 -17.50 3.35 7.80
CA ASP A 316 -17.69 2.76 9.11
C ASP A 316 -17.01 3.58 10.22
N LEU A 317 -16.30 4.66 9.84
CA LEU A 317 -15.61 5.56 10.76
C LEU A 317 -16.51 6.72 11.16
N GLU A 318 -16.45 7.09 12.44
CA GLU A 318 -17.22 8.20 13.02
C GLU A 318 -16.32 9.44 13.23
N PRO A 319 -16.91 10.67 13.24
CA PRO A 319 -16.15 11.87 13.54
C PRO A 319 -15.46 11.81 14.90
N GLY A 320 -14.14 11.95 14.91
CA GLY A 320 -13.30 11.89 16.10
C GLY A 320 -12.56 10.56 16.28
N ASP A 321 -12.89 9.53 15.49
CA ASP A 321 -12.17 8.25 15.52
C ASP A 321 -10.69 8.45 15.25
N ARG A 322 -9.88 7.68 15.97
CA ARG A 322 -8.44 7.65 15.79
C ARG A 322 -8.05 6.49 14.87
N VAL A 323 -7.50 6.82 13.72
CA VAL A 323 -7.13 5.85 12.68
C VAL A 323 -5.61 5.78 12.57
N LEU A 324 -5.03 4.59 12.72
CA LEU A 324 -3.60 4.38 12.53
C LEU A 324 -3.34 3.73 11.17
N LEU A 325 -2.67 4.43 10.28
CA LEU A 325 -2.18 3.91 9.01
C LEU A 325 -0.83 3.23 9.23
N MET A 326 -0.74 1.93 8.98
CA MET A 326 0.44 1.12 9.30
C MET A 326 1.06 0.56 8.01
N GLY A 327 2.13 1.19 7.55
CA GLY A 327 2.87 0.81 6.35
C GLY A 327 4.15 0.05 6.67
N ILE A 328 4.45 -0.96 5.88
CA ILE A 328 5.73 -1.64 5.85
C ILE A 328 6.09 -1.98 4.42
N GLY A 329 7.35 -1.84 4.05
CA GLY A 329 7.86 -2.15 2.71
C GLY A 329 9.16 -2.93 2.74
N SER A 330 9.47 -3.57 1.60
CA SER A 330 10.78 -4.20 1.40
C SER A 330 11.89 -3.20 1.71
N GLY A 331 12.94 -3.69 2.33
CA GLY A 331 14.04 -2.80 2.72
C GLY A 331 14.74 -3.25 4.01
N LEU A 332 14.15 -3.57 5.15
CA LEU A 332 12.77 -3.24 5.52
C LEU A 332 12.68 -1.78 5.95
N ASN A 333 11.54 -1.18 5.68
CA ASN A 333 11.18 0.12 6.26
C ASN A 333 9.74 0.05 6.75
N ALA A 334 9.45 0.70 7.88
CA ALA A 334 8.11 0.80 8.45
C ALA A 334 7.77 2.25 8.80
N CYS A 335 6.51 2.59 8.69
CA CYS A 335 5.99 3.89 9.14
C CYS A 335 4.55 3.71 9.60
N CYS A 336 4.24 4.28 10.75
CA CYS A 336 2.86 4.43 11.22
C CYS A 336 2.51 5.91 11.28
N THR A 337 1.31 6.27 10.83
CA THR A 337 0.80 7.64 10.79
C THR A 337 -0.61 7.69 11.35
N GLU A 338 -0.83 8.52 12.36
CA GLU A 338 -2.15 8.74 12.95
C GLU A 338 -2.92 9.81 12.20
N VAL A 339 -4.18 9.50 11.89
CA VAL A 339 -5.17 10.43 11.34
C VAL A 339 -6.36 10.48 12.30
N ARG A 340 -6.90 11.64 12.53
CA ARG A 340 -8.10 11.82 13.32
C ARG A 340 -9.28 12.03 12.37
N TRP A 341 -10.20 11.05 12.36
CA TRP A 341 -11.32 11.01 11.39
C TRP A 341 -12.43 11.98 11.69
#